data_ede2c09f1304695b815949038ed4eb45
#
_entry.id   ede2c09f1304695b815949038ed4eb45
#
_cell.length_a   1.000
_cell.length_b   1.000
_cell.length_c   1.000
_cell.angle_alpha   90.00
_cell.angle_beta   90.00
_cell.angle_gamma   90.00
#
_symmetry.space_group_name_H-M   'P 1'
#
loop_
_entity.id
_entity.type
_entity.pdbx_description
1 polymer ?
#
loop_
_entity_poly.entity_id
_entity_poly.type
_entity_poly.pdbx_seq_one_letter_code
_entity_poly.pdbx_strand_id
1 'polypeptide(L)'
;RDLVRSRGLGDVYKRQIQTATDKEVRITIPGHTQRGGSPTARDRIVSMQTGTATALNIINKNYGVMAAVINGRIVNVPLKEVAGKLKVVPADAEIILQAKEMGICFGD
;
A
#
# COMPACT_ATOMS: atom_id res chain seq x y z
N ARG A 1 8.88 9.84 -16.60
CA ARG A 1 8.19 10.23 -17.86
C ARG A 1 6.66 10.22 -17.75
N ASP A 2 6.07 9.34 -16.95
CA ASP A 2 4.59 9.24 -16.81
C ASP A 2 3.95 10.35 -15.97
N LEU A 3 4.70 10.97 -15.07
CA LEU A 3 4.24 12.07 -14.21
C LEU A 3 3.83 13.33 -14.99
N VAL A 4 4.45 13.59 -16.15
CA VAL A 4 4.13 14.77 -16.99
C VAL A 4 2.82 14.56 -17.77
N ARG A 5 2.56 13.35 -18.24
CA ARG A 5 1.30 13.00 -18.93
C ARG A 5 0.10 13.03 -17.98
N SER A 6 0.27 12.53 -16.77
CA SER A 6 -0.77 12.54 -15.73
C SER A 6 -1.18 13.97 -15.32
N ARG A 7 -0.21 14.89 -15.23
CA ARG A 7 -0.51 16.31 -14.92
C ARG A 7 -1.32 16.99 -16.03
N GLY A 8 -1.00 16.75 -17.30
CA GLY A 8 -1.73 17.31 -18.42
C GLY A 8 -3.20 16.89 -18.48
N LEU A 9 -3.50 15.61 -18.22
CA LEU A 9 -4.88 15.10 -18.13
C LEU A 9 -5.64 15.72 -16.96
N GLY A 10 -5.02 15.86 -15.80
CA GLY A 10 -5.63 16.52 -14.65
C GLY A 10 -6.07 17.93 -14.94
N ASP A 11 -5.26 18.71 -15.65
CA ASP A 11 -5.60 20.10 -16.02
C ASP A 11 -6.77 20.16 -17.03
N VAL A 12 -6.88 19.19 -17.94
CA VAL A 12 -8.02 19.09 -18.86
C VAL A 12 -9.31 18.83 -18.09
N TYR A 13 -9.33 17.84 -17.21
CA TYR A 13 -10.50 17.54 -16.39
C TYR A 13 -10.87 18.69 -15.45
N LYS A 14 -9.90 19.36 -14.87
CA LYS A 14 -10.13 20.55 -14.06
C LYS A 14 -10.94 21.61 -14.81
N ARG A 15 -10.50 21.94 -16.03
CA ARG A 15 -11.20 22.93 -16.87
C ARG A 15 -12.62 22.49 -17.21
N GLN A 16 -12.81 21.23 -17.58
CA GLN A 16 -14.13 20.67 -17.90
C GLN A 16 -15.09 20.79 -16.72
N ILE A 17 -14.67 20.38 -15.53
CA ILE A 17 -15.49 20.44 -14.31
C ILE A 17 -15.78 21.90 -13.94
N GLN A 18 -14.78 22.77 -14.00
CA GLN A 18 -14.92 24.18 -13.67
C GLN A 18 -15.91 24.88 -14.62
N THR A 19 -15.84 24.59 -15.93
CA THR A 19 -16.77 25.12 -16.93
C THR A 19 -18.19 24.58 -16.74
N ALA A 20 -18.32 23.30 -16.40
CA ALA A 20 -19.64 22.67 -16.24
C ALA A 20 -20.35 23.07 -14.94
N THR A 21 -19.61 23.39 -13.88
CA THR A 21 -20.18 23.62 -12.55
C THR A 21 -20.11 25.08 -12.08
N ASP A 22 -19.32 25.91 -12.75
CA ASP A 22 -19.01 27.32 -12.35
C ASP A 22 -18.42 27.40 -10.91
N LYS A 23 -17.75 26.34 -10.46
CA LYS A 23 -17.13 26.25 -9.13
C LYS A 23 -15.61 26.21 -9.23
N GLU A 24 -14.95 26.74 -8.21
CA GLU A 24 -13.49 26.63 -8.10
C GLU A 24 -13.10 25.15 -7.94
N VAL A 25 -12.26 24.66 -8.84
CA VAL A 25 -11.74 23.29 -8.81
C VAL A 25 -10.26 23.32 -8.48
N ARG A 26 -9.87 22.57 -7.46
CA ARG A 26 -8.47 22.36 -7.07
C ARG A 26 -8.08 20.92 -7.30
N ILE A 27 -6.90 20.70 -7.86
CA ILE A 27 -6.36 19.36 -8.10
C ILE A 27 -5.28 19.09 -7.07
N THR A 28 -5.39 17.96 -6.40
CA THR A 28 -4.32 17.41 -5.57
C THR A 28 -3.87 16.09 -6.15
N ILE A 29 -2.58 15.97 -6.44
CA ILE A 29 -1.96 14.73 -6.92
C ILE A 29 -1.05 14.24 -5.80
N PRO A 30 -1.53 13.34 -4.90
CA PRO A 30 -0.73 12.83 -3.79
C PRO A 30 0.45 12.03 -4.32
N GLY A 31 1.63 12.28 -3.81
CA GLY A 31 2.85 11.54 -4.13
C GLY A 31 3.45 10.94 -2.87
N HIS A 32 4.40 11.64 -2.26
CA HIS A 32 5.08 11.18 -1.05
C HIS A 32 4.15 10.92 0.14
N THR A 33 3.04 11.65 0.24
CA THR A 33 2.03 11.46 1.29
C THR A 33 1.44 10.05 1.27
N GLN A 34 1.25 9.45 0.09
CA GLN A 34 0.76 8.07 -0.05
C GLN A 34 1.81 7.01 0.31
N ARG A 35 3.09 7.38 0.31
CA ARG A 35 4.19 6.47 0.68
C ARG A 35 4.38 6.37 2.19
N GLY A 36 3.69 7.18 2.96
CA GLY A 36 3.78 7.24 4.41
C GLY A 36 4.80 8.25 4.90
N GLY A 37 4.88 8.38 6.22
CA GLY A 37 5.78 9.28 6.93
C GLY A 37 7.03 8.59 7.45
N SER A 38 7.60 9.13 8.53
CA SER A 38 8.72 8.52 9.24
C SER A 38 8.31 7.19 9.87
N PRO A 39 9.19 6.16 9.85
CA PRO A 39 8.90 4.87 10.43
C PRO A 39 8.66 4.95 11.94
N THR A 40 7.69 4.20 12.41
CA THR A 40 7.45 4.00 13.85
C THR A 40 8.48 3.04 14.44
N ALA A 41 8.52 2.94 15.78
CA ALA A 41 9.36 1.96 16.46
C ALA A 41 9.02 0.52 16.01
N ARG A 42 7.73 0.21 15.78
CA ARG A 42 7.30 -1.09 15.29
C ARG A 42 7.80 -1.36 13.86
N ASP A 43 7.73 -0.39 12.98
CA ASP A 43 8.24 -0.52 11.61
C ASP A 43 9.74 -0.85 11.62
N ARG A 44 10.50 -0.21 12.49
CA ARG A 44 11.95 -0.45 12.65
C ARG A 44 12.24 -1.85 13.16
N ILE A 45 11.50 -2.32 14.18
CA ILE A 45 11.66 -3.66 14.75
C ILE A 45 11.34 -4.72 13.68
N VAL A 46 10.21 -4.60 12.98
CA VAL A 46 9.82 -5.56 11.94
C VAL A 46 10.85 -5.57 10.81
N SER A 47 11.32 -4.40 10.37
CA SER A 47 12.34 -4.31 9.32
C SER A 47 13.66 -4.96 9.73
N MET A 48 14.09 -4.78 10.98
CA MET A 48 15.29 -5.43 11.51
C MET A 48 15.12 -6.96 11.58
N GLN A 49 13.98 -7.43 12.06
CA GLN A 49 13.69 -8.87 12.16
C GLN A 49 13.65 -9.55 10.78
N THR A 50 12.95 -8.96 9.82
CA THR A 50 12.86 -9.51 8.45
C THR A 50 14.19 -9.42 7.73
N GLY A 51 14.94 -8.32 7.91
CA GLY A 51 16.28 -8.15 7.36
C GLY A 51 17.27 -9.18 7.89
N THR A 52 17.27 -9.42 9.19
CA THR A 52 18.10 -10.46 9.83
C THR A 52 17.76 -11.86 9.32
N ALA A 53 16.47 -12.19 9.25
CA ALA A 53 16.03 -13.48 8.72
C ALA A 53 16.43 -13.67 7.25
N THR A 54 16.35 -12.61 6.44
CA THR A 54 16.78 -12.65 5.04
C THR A 54 18.29 -12.88 4.93
N ALA A 55 19.10 -12.20 5.75
CA ALA A 55 20.55 -12.41 5.77
C ALA A 55 20.91 -13.83 6.16
N LEU A 56 20.23 -14.40 7.18
CA LEU A 56 20.42 -15.79 7.57
C LEU A 56 20.00 -16.78 6.47
N ASN A 57 18.95 -16.51 5.74
CA ASN A 57 18.56 -17.33 4.59
C ASN A 57 19.64 -17.35 3.52
N ILE A 58 20.31 -16.22 3.24
CA ILE A 58 21.42 -16.14 2.29
C ILE A 58 22.62 -16.96 2.80
N ILE A 59 23.00 -16.76 4.05
CA ILE A 59 24.14 -17.49 4.67
C ILE A 59 23.89 -19.00 4.63
N ASN A 60 22.69 -19.44 4.93
CA ASN A 60 22.28 -20.85 4.95
C ASN A 60 21.93 -21.39 3.55
N LYS A 61 22.09 -20.57 2.49
CA LYS A 61 21.75 -20.94 1.10
C LYS A 61 20.27 -21.36 0.93
N ASN A 62 19.38 -20.83 1.78
CA ASN A 62 17.96 -21.08 1.71
C ASN A 62 17.31 -20.06 0.77
N TYR A 63 17.36 -20.33 -0.53
CA TYR A 63 16.87 -19.44 -1.59
C TYR A 63 15.41 -19.77 -1.97
N GLY A 64 14.80 -18.84 -2.71
CA GLY A 64 13.42 -19.01 -3.18
C GLY A 64 12.37 -18.83 -2.08
N VAL A 65 12.75 -18.22 -0.97
CA VAL A 65 11.86 -17.93 0.16
C VAL A 65 11.80 -16.43 0.46
N MET A 66 10.73 -16.01 1.09
CA MET A 66 10.50 -14.67 1.59
C MET A 66 10.39 -14.70 3.12
N ALA A 67 11.10 -13.81 3.80
CA ALA A 67 10.90 -13.60 5.23
C ALA A 67 9.58 -12.85 5.44
N ALA A 68 8.62 -13.49 6.10
CA ALA A 68 7.29 -12.95 6.34
C ALA A 68 6.96 -12.93 7.83
N VAL A 69 6.04 -12.05 8.23
CA VAL A 69 5.49 -12.02 9.60
C VAL A 69 4.12 -12.68 9.58
N ILE A 70 4.00 -13.79 10.28
CA ILE A 70 2.73 -14.52 10.45
C ILE A 70 2.49 -14.72 11.94
N ASN A 71 1.37 -14.25 12.45
CA ASN A 71 1.01 -14.32 13.86
C ASN A 71 2.12 -13.78 14.79
N GLY A 72 2.76 -12.67 14.40
CA GLY A 72 3.82 -12.04 15.18
C GLY A 72 5.18 -12.73 15.15
N ARG A 73 5.35 -13.79 14.35
CA ARG A 73 6.60 -14.53 14.20
C ARG A 73 7.15 -14.39 12.79
N ILE A 74 8.47 -14.37 12.67
CA ILE A 74 9.15 -14.40 11.38
C ILE A 74 9.18 -15.84 10.88
N VAL A 75 8.66 -16.04 9.68
CA VAL A 75 8.65 -17.35 9.00
C VAL A 75 9.12 -17.20 7.57
N ASN A 76 9.68 -18.27 7.00
CA ASN A 76 10.06 -18.32 5.60
C ASN A 76 8.90 -18.90 4.79
N VAL A 77 8.42 -18.11 3.84
CA VAL A 77 7.36 -18.51 2.91
C VAL A 77 7.95 -18.72 1.53
N PRO A 78 7.74 -19.88 0.89
CA PRO A 78 8.22 -20.11 -0.47
C PRO A 78 7.66 -19.08 -1.45
N LEU A 79 8.51 -18.49 -2.28
CA LEU A 79 8.08 -17.48 -3.26
C LEU A 79 7.02 -18.02 -4.24
N LYS A 80 7.06 -19.32 -4.56
CA LYS A 80 6.06 -19.97 -5.41
C LYS A 80 4.64 -19.95 -4.83
N GLU A 81 4.51 -19.83 -3.51
CA GLU A 81 3.20 -19.72 -2.85
C GLU A 81 2.61 -18.32 -2.93
N VAL A 82 3.46 -17.33 -3.15
CA VAL A 82 3.09 -15.91 -3.22
C VAL A 82 2.96 -15.42 -4.66
N ALA A 83 3.78 -15.97 -5.56
CA ALA A 83 3.81 -15.56 -6.96
C ALA A 83 2.44 -15.72 -7.62
N GLY A 84 2.03 -14.69 -8.35
CA GLY A 84 0.73 -14.67 -9.05
C GLY A 84 -0.50 -14.49 -8.16
N LYS A 85 -0.32 -14.28 -6.85
CA LYS A 85 -1.40 -14.01 -5.91
C LYS A 85 -1.32 -12.58 -5.40
N LEU A 86 -2.44 -11.87 -5.48
CA LEU A 86 -2.58 -10.54 -4.89
C LEU A 86 -3.26 -10.67 -3.51
N LYS A 87 -2.60 -10.16 -2.48
CA LYS A 87 -3.23 -10.05 -1.16
C LYS A 87 -4.16 -8.85 -1.17
N VAL A 88 -5.43 -9.09 -1.03
CA VAL A 88 -6.47 -8.05 -0.91
C VAL A 88 -7.00 -8.01 0.53
N VAL A 89 -7.57 -6.88 0.93
CA VAL A 89 -8.33 -6.77 2.19
C VAL A 89 -9.71 -7.39 1.94
N PRO A 90 -10.13 -8.43 2.68
CA PRO A 90 -11.46 -9.00 2.56
C PRO A 90 -12.54 -7.94 2.84
N ALA A 91 -13.64 -7.95 2.09
CA ALA A 91 -14.74 -7.00 2.29
C ALA A 91 -15.42 -7.16 3.67
N ASP A 92 -15.34 -8.36 4.24
CA ASP A 92 -15.83 -8.73 5.58
C ASP A 92 -14.77 -8.58 6.68
N ALA A 93 -13.61 -7.96 6.39
CA ALA A 93 -12.61 -7.68 7.40
C ALA A 93 -13.23 -6.81 8.52
N GLU A 94 -12.97 -7.16 9.77
CA GLU A 94 -13.55 -6.49 10.94
C GLU A 94 -13.32 -4.96 10.91
N ILE A 95 -12.15 -4.52 10.51
CA ILE A 95 -11.84 -3.09 10.39
C ILE A 95 -12.72 -2.39 9.35
N ILE A 96 -13.10 -3.07 8.26
CA ILE A 96 -14.00 -2.52 7.24
C ILE A 96 -15.42 -2.44 7.78
N LEU A 97 -15.88 -3.48 8.46
CA LEU A 97 -17.20 -3.51 9.07
C LEU A 97 -17.35 -2.40 10.12
N GLN A 98 -16.37 -2.26 11.01
CA GLN A 98 -16.35 -1.21 12.02
C GLN A 98 -16.35 0.19 11.40
N ALA A 99 -15.58 0.41 10.34
CA ALA A 99 -15.54 1.69 9.65
C ALA A 99 -16.90 2.03 9.00
N LYS A 100 -17.58 1.04 8.42
CA LYS A 100 -18.94 1.21 7.88
C LYS A 100 -19.96 1.55 8.99
N GLU A 101 -19.87 0.89 10.15
CA GLU A 101 -20.71 1.20 11.32
C GLU A 101 -20.49 2.64 11.82
N MET A 102 -19.29 3.19 11.67
CA MET A 102 -18.96 4.58 11.97
C MET A 102 -19.44 5.56 10.88
N GLY A 103 -20.06 5.09 9.80
CA GLY A 103 -20.58 5.91 8.71
C GLY A 103 -19.54 6.28 7.65
N ILE A 104 -18.38 5.60 7.60
CA ILE A 104 -17.36 5.82 6.56
C ILE A 104 -17.84 5.16 5.27
N CYS A 105 -17.93 5.95 4.19
CA CYS A 105 -18.31 5.47 2.86
C CYS A 105 -17.11 4.82 2.15
N PHE A 106 -17.31 3.63 1.60
CA PHE A 106 -16.31 2.90 0.80
C PHE A 106 -16.59 2.96 -0.70
N GLY A 107 -17.64 3.66 -1.12
CA GLY A 107 -18.00 3.79 -2.53
C GLY A 107 -18.72 2.57 -3.11
N ASP A 108 -19.26 1.72 -2.26
CA ASP A 108 -20.04 0.51 -2.57
C ASP A 108 -21.53 0.73 -2.41
#